data_8fd7776a9b507034aa9f244e1499c1a3
#
_entry.id   8fd7776a9b507034aa9f244e1499c1a3
#
_cell.length_a   1.000
_cell.length_b   1.000
_cell.length_c   1.000
_cell.angle_alpha   90.00
_cell.angle_beta   90.00
_cell.angle_gamma   90.00
#
_symmetry.space_group_name_H-M   'P 1'
#
loop_
_entity.id
_entity.type
_entity.pdbx_description
1 polymer ?
#
loop_
_entity_poly.entity_id
_entity_poly.type
_entity_poly.pdbx_seq_one_letter_code
_entity_poly.pdbx_strand_id
1 'polypeptide(L)'
;MDTPLPLGIVWNMIYDRMAPVGQAPQATHEQLWQRVADFLNECLPVAEKAGVRLAVHPDDPPMPTLRGQPRLVYRPELYQKLIDINQSPSNQLECCVGTLAEMREGDVYDAVDVYSAQKRIAYVHLRNVHGKVPNYRESHIDDGDVDVLRILRILKNNDFSGLIIPDHAPQLTCDAPWHSGMAFAMGYLRACLKAIEGNRS
;
A
#
# COMPACT_ATOMS: atom_id res chain seq x y z
N MET A 1 -18.10 0.00 7.79
CA MET A 1 -18.52 -1.10 6.89
C MET A 1 -19.76 -0.65 6.19
N ASP A 2 -19.81 -0.74 4.93
CA ASP A 2 -20.64 0.10 4.18
C ASP A 2 -21.67 -0.58 3.40
N THR A 3 -22.61 0.23 2.98
CA THR A 3 -23.76 -0.20 2.22
C THR A 3 -23.27 -0.79 0.90
N PRO A 4 -23.70 -1.98 0.52
CA PRO A 4 -23.45 -2.50 -0.81
C PRO A 4 -23.97 -1.54 -1.86
N LEU A 5 -23.13 -1.18 -2.81
CA LEU A 5 -23.57 -0.41 -3.96
C LEU A 5 -24.30 -1.32 -4.95
N PRO A 6 -25.17 -0.76 -5.81
CA PRO A 6 -25.86 -1.56 -6.85
C PRO A 6 -24.91 -2.33 -7.76
N LEU A 7 -23.70 -1.85 -7.93
CA LEU A 7 -22.65 -2.44 -8.77
C LEU A 7 -21.53 -3.11 -8.00
N GLY A 8 -21.56 -3.05 -6.66
CA GLY A 8 -20.52 -3.66 -5.89
C GLY A 8 -20.48 -3.22 -4.44
N ILE A 9 -19.47 -3.69 -3.73
CA ILE A 9 -19.18 -3.34 -2.36
C ILE A 9 -17.93 -2.45 -2.37
N VAL A 10 -18.02 -1.34 -1.66
CA VAL A 10 -16.91 -0.41 -1.47
C VAL A 10 -16.59 -0.36 0.02
N TRP A 11 -15.31 -0.47 0.35
CA TRP A 11 -14.84 -0.23 1.71
C TRP A 11 -14.75 1.26 1.95
N ASN A 12 -15.40 1.74 3.02
CA ASN A 12 -15.30 3.12 3.50
C ASN A 12 -14.76 3.12 4.91
N MET A 13 -13.96 4.11 5.23
CA MET A 13 -13.47 4.33 6.57
C MET A 13 -13.95 5.69 7.09
N ILE A 14 -14.70 5.65 8.18
CA ILE A 14 -14.97 6.83 9.00
C ILE A 14 -14.33 6.57 10.35
N TYR A 15 -13.24 7.26 10.64
CA TYR A 15 -12.56 7.12 11.91
C TYR A 15 -13.31 7.83 13.04
N ASP A 16 -13.87 7.04 13.94
CA ASP A 16 -14.49 7.56 15.16
C ASP A 16 -13.42 7.70 16.26
N ARG A 17 -13.05 8.94 16.55
CA ARG A 17 -12.10 9.27 17.62
C ARG A 17 -12.62 8.92 19.02
N MET A 18 -13.93 8.76 19.19
CA MET A 18 -14.57 8.44 20.45
C MET A 18 -14.81 6.94 20.63
N ALA A 19 -14.46 6.13 19.63
CA ALA A 19 -14.57 4.68 19.74
C ALA A 19 -13.76 4.17 20.94
N PRO A 20 -14.27 3.18 21.67
CA PRO A 20 -13.57 2.63 22.83
C PRO A 20 -12.18 2.12 22.47
N VAL A 21 -11.23 2.41 23.34
CA VAL A 21 -9.87 1.84 23.25
C VAL A 21 -9.97 0.31 23.40
N GLY A 22 -9.20 -0.43 22.57
CA GLY A 22 -9.16 -1.88 22.68
C GLY A 22 -8.58 -2.36 24.01
N GLN A 23 -8.83 -3.62 24.36
CA GLN A 23 -8.33 -4.23 25.60
C GLN A 23 -6.89 -4.75 25.48
N ALA A 24 -6.27 -4.68 24.30
CA ALA A 24 -4.89 -5.12 24.11
C ALA A 24 -3.93 -4.28 24.96
N PRO A 25 -2.83 -4.87 25.45
CA PRO A 25 -1.80 -4.11 26.16
C PRO A 25 -1.34 -2.91 25.34
N GLN A 26 -1.30 -1.74 25.98
CA GLN A 26 -0.85 -0.52 25.33
C GLN A 26 0.67 -0.57 25.12
N ALA A 27 1.11 -0.13 23.96
CA ALA A 27 2.51 0.07 23.65
C ALA A 27 2.76 1.52 23.22
N THR A 28 3.98 2.02 23.36
CA THR A 28 4.37 3.30 22.76
C THR A 28 4.87 3.09 21.32
N HIS A 29 4.96 4.18 20.55
CA HIS A 29 5.56 4.13 19.21
C HIS A 29 7.01 3.60 19.28
N GLU A 30 7.79 4.06 20.28
CA GLU A 30 9.17 3.65 20.45
C GLU A 30 9.26 2.15 20.74
N GLN A 31 8.40 1.63 21.60
CA GLN A 31 8.35 0.20 21.90
C GLN A 31 8.02 -0.64 20.66
N LEU A 32 7.10 -0.18 19.80
CA LEU A 32 6.79 -0.90 18.56
C LEU A 32 7.94 -0.81 17.56
N TRP A 33 8.57 0.35 17.40
CA TRP A 33 9.74 0.49 16.53
C TRP A 33 10.89 -0.39 17.01
N GLN A 34 11.12 -0.49 18.33
CA GLN A 34 12.14 -1.38 18.88
C GLN A 34 11.83 -2.85 18.55
N ARG A 35 10.56 -3.28 18.73
CA ARG A 35 10.15 -4.67 18.40
C ARG A 35 10.34 -4.99 16.91
N VAL A 36 10.05 -4.05 16.04
CA VAL A 36 10.29 -4.22 14.59
C VAL A 36 11.79 -4.30 14.30
N ALA A 37 12.60 -3.46 14.97
CA ALA A 37 14.05 -3.50 14.83
C ALA A 37 14.62 -4.85 15.28
N ASP A 38 14.20 -5.34 16.43
CA ASP A 38 14.62 -6.64 16.97
C ASP A 38 14.23 -7.78 16.01
N PHE A 39 12.98 -7.78 15.55
CA PHE A 39 12.48 -8.76 14.58
C PHE A 39 13.28 -8.73 13.27
N LEU A 40 13.50 -7.55 12.69
CA LEU A 40 14.24 -7.43 11.43
C LEU A 40 15.70 -7.88 11.58
N ASN A 41 16.36 -7.52 12.68
CA ASN A 41 17.75 -7.91 12.91
C ASN A 41 17.93 -9.41 13.09
N GLU A 42 16.92 -10.11 13.63
CA GLU A 42 16.95 -11.57 13.74
C GLU A 42 16.57 -12.27 12.42
N CYS A 43 15.57 -11.75 11.70
CA CYS A 43 15.02 -12.43 10.53
C CYS A 43 15.79 -12.15 9.24
N LEU A 44 16.35 -10.94 9.08
CA LEU A 44 16.99 -10.54 7.83
C LEU A 44 18.19 -11.41 7.44
N PRO A 45 19.09 -11.85 8.34
CA PRO A 45 20.17 -12.75 7.94
C PRO A 45 19.68 -14.10 7.41
N VAL A 46 18.55 -14.59 7.94
CA VAL A 46 17.91 -15.82 7.45
C VAL A 46 17.25 -15.60 6.09
N ALA A 47 16.56 -14.47 5.92
CA ALA A 47 15.93 -14.08 4.67
C ALA A 47 16.96 -13.92 3.55
N GLU A 48 18.08 -13.24 3.80
CA GLU A 48 19.18 -13.09 2.85
C GLU A 48 19.73 -14.45 2.41
N LYS A 49 20.03 -15.31 3.37
CA LYS A 49 20.54 -16.67 3.09
C LYS A 49 19.57 -17.51 2.26
N ALA A 50 18.27 -17.30 2.46
CA ALA A 50 17.20 -17.97 1.75
C ALA A 50 16.85 -17.30 0.40
N GLY A 51 17.42 -16.14 0.08
CA GLY A 51 17.06 -15.35 -1.10
C GLY A 51 15.64 -14.77 -1.03
N VAL A 52 15.12 -14.55 0.18
CA VAL A 52 13.77 -14.04 0.42
C VAL A 52 13.83 -12.56 0.84
N ARG A 53 12.84 -11.79 0.43
CA ARG A 53 12.68 -10.39 0.85
C ARG A 53 11.54 -10.29 1.85
N LEU A 54 11.76 -9.57 2.93
CA LEU A 54 10.73 -9.16 3.88
C LEU A 54 10.19 -7.80 3.43
N ALA A 55 8.95 -7.74 3.04
CA ALA A 55 8.33 -6.53 2.52
C ALA A 55 7.27 -6.02 3.49
N VAL A 56 7.47 -4.82 4.02
CA VAL A 56 6.53 -4.22 4.98
C VAL A 56 5.47 -3.43 4.25
N HIS A 57 4.21 -3.79 4.50
CA HIS A 57 3.03 -3.02 4.09
C HIS A 57 2.87 -1.78 4.99
N PRO A 58 2.48 -0.61 4.46
CA PRO A 58 2.15 0.54 5.29
C PRO A 58 0.91 0.25 6.13
N ASP A 59 0.78 0.96 7.24
CA ASP A 59 -0.40 0.80 8.09
C ASP A 59 -1.67 1.26 7.38
N ASP A 60 -2.67 0.38 7.32
CA ASP A 60 -3.98 0.69 6.77
C ASP A 60 -5.07 0.46 7.85
N PRO A 61 -5.87 1.47 8.19
CA PRO A 61 -5.79 2.87 7.75
C PRO A 61 -4.52 3.58 8.25
N PRO A 62 -3.95 4.51 7.46
CA PRO A 62 -2.70 5.19 7.81
C PRO A 62 -2.94 6.32 8.84
N MET A 63 -3.21 5.91 10.06
CA MET A 63 -3.44 6.78 11.22
C MET A 63 -2.28 6.65 12.22
N PRO A 64 -1.87 7.73 12.93
CA PRO A 64 -0.81 7.61 13.96
C PRO A 64 -1.16 6.62 15.06
N THR A 65 -2.44 6.53 15.39
CA THR A 65 -3.00 5.58 16.35
C THR A 65 -4.33 5.06 15.85
N LEU A 66 -4.61 3.80 16.14
CA LEU A 66 -5.91 3.21 15.87
C LEU A 66 -6.38 2.44 17.12
N ARG A 67 -7.54 2.83 17.66
CA ARG A 67 -8.10 2.27 18.90
C ARG A 67 -7.10 2.22 20.06
N GLY A 68 -6.36 3.32 20.23
CA GLY A 68 -5.35 3.47 21.28
C GLY A 68 -4.04 2.71 21.05
N GLN A 69 -3.89 1.98 19.94
CA GLN A 69 -2.63 1.35 19.55
C GLN A 69 -1.87 2.24 18.57
N PRO A 70 -0.56 2.47 18.77
CA PRO A 70 0.26 3.20 17.82
C PRO A 70 0.44 2.42 16.52
N ARG A 71 0.63 3.16 15.45
CA ARG A 71 0.91 2.63 14.11
C ARG A 71 2.32 3.06 13.70
N LEU A 72 2.96 2.35 12.79
CA LEU A 72 4.37 2.57 12.45
C LEU A 72 4.56 3.33 11.15
N VAL A 73 3.92 2.87 10.07
CA VAL A 73 4.08 3.45 8.74
C VAL A 73 2.75 4.05 8.28
N TYR A 74 2.44 5.22 8.82
CA TYR A 74 1.21 5.96 8.55
C TYR A 74 1.44 7.26 7.74
N ARG A 75 2.69 7.51 7.33
CA ARG A 75 3.11 8.57 6.41
C ARG A 75 4.36 8.14 5.65
N PRO A 76 4.61 8.68 4.44
CA PRO A 76 5.62 8.14 3.53
C PRO A 76 7.04 8.11 4.12
N GLU A 77 7.43 9.12 4.90
CA GLU A 77 8.79 9.23 5.46
C GLU A 77 9.13 8.10 6.44
N LEU A 78 8.11 7.47 7.01
CA LEU A 78 8.32 6.36 7.94
C LEU A 78 8.78 5.07 7.25
N TYR A 79 8.62 4.97 5.93
CA TYR A 79 9.29 3.94 5.14
C TYR A 79 10.82 4.08 5.20
N GLN A 80 11.33 5.33 5.12
CA GLN A 80 12.78 5.55 5.24
C GLN A 80 13.28 5.12 6.62
N LYS A 81 12.54 5.46 7.69
CA LYS A 81 12.88 5.00 9.04
C LYS A 81 12.96 3.48 9.13
N LEU A 82 12.04 2.76 8.48
CA LEU A 82 12.06 1.30 8.43
C LEU A 82 13.30 0.76 7.69
N ILE A 83 13.64 1.35 6.55
CA ILE A 83 14.83 0.98 5.77
C ILE A 83 16.10 1.23 6.59
N ASP A 84 16.15 2.33 7.34
CA ASP A 84 17.32 2.73 8.14
C ASP A 84 17.57 1.85 9.35
N ILE A 85 16.58 1.04 9.79
CA ILE A 85 16.79 0.06 10.86
C ILE A 85 17.87 -0.95 10.47
N ASN A 86 17.83 -1.44 9.22
CA ASN A 86 18.80 -2.40 8.72
C ASN A 86 18.91 -2.31 7.20
N GLN A 87 20.11 -2.05 6.70
CA GLN A 87 20.36 -1.84 5.27
C GLN A 87 20.42 -3.12 4.43
N SER A 88 20.01 -4.26 4.98
CA SER A 88 19.90 -5.51 4.25
C SER A 88 19.14 -5.34 2.93
N PRO A 89 19.57 -5.95 1.84
CA PRO A 89 18.82 -5.98 0.59
C PRO A 89 17.50 -6.76 0.72
N SER A 90 17.37 -7.58 1.75
CA SER A 90 16.14 -8.30 2.09
C SER A 90 15.14 -7.47 2.91
N ASN A 91 15.53 -6.29 3.42
CA ASN A 91 14.64 -5.34 4.06
C ASN A 91 14.00 -4.43 3.02
N GLN A 92 12.79 -4.73 2.63
CA GLN A 92 12.11 -4.11 1.50
C GLN A 92 10.73 -3.59 1.89
N LEU A 93 10.09 -2.92 0.97
CA LEU A 93 8.76 -2.33 1.12
C LEU A 93 7.77 -3.04 0.21
N GLU A 94 6.60 -3.29 0.72
CA GLU A 94 5.40 -3.42 -0.08
C GLU A 94 4.85 -2.01 -0.31
N CYS A 95 4.82 -1.59 -1.56
CA CYS A 95 4.34 -0.27 -1.92
C CYS A 95 2.83 -0.34 -2.21
N CYS A 96 2.00 -0.12 -1.20
CA CYS A 96 0.56 -0.02 -1.40
C CYS A 96 0.20 1.42 -1.81
N VAL A 97 -0.07 1.61 -3.09
CA VAL A 97 -0.38 2.92 -3.68
C VAL A 97 -1.68 3.49 -3.09
N GLY A 98 -2.69 2.65 -2.90
CA GLY A 98 -3.94 3.07 -2.27
C GLY A 98 -3.72 3.61 -0.85
N THR A 99 -3.02 2.85 -0.01
CA THR A 99 -2.72 3.29 1.37
C THR A 99 -1.86 4.57 1.39
N LEU A 100 -0.88 4.70 0.50
CA LEU A 100 -0.10 5.94 0.38
C LEU A 100 -0.98 7.13 -0.02
N ALA A 101 -1.95 6.92 -0.91
CA ALA A 101 -2.88 7.98 -1.33
C ALA A 101 -3.83 8.40 -0.21
N GLU A 102 -4.19 7.49 0.70
CA GLU A 102 -5.01 7.75 1.89
C GLU A 102 -4.29 8.58 2.96
N MET A 103 -2.97 8.63 2.94
CA MET A 103 -2.17 9.36 3.92
C MET A 103 -2.45 10.86 3.86
N ARG A 104 -2.56 11.51 5.01
CA ARG A 104 -2.76 12.96 5.10
C ARG A 104 -1.57 13.74 4.59
N GLU A 105 -0.40 13.26 4.97
CA GLU A 105 0.89 13.90 4.75
C GLU A 105 1.60 13.22 3.59
N GLY A 106 2.43 13.97 2.91
CA GLY A 106 3.21 13.50 1.77
C GLY A 106 2.40 13.39 0.47
N ASP A 107 3.10 12.97 -0.56
CA ASP A 107 2.56 12.74 -1.90
C ASP A 107 2.85 11.30 -2.33
N VAL A 108 1.84 10.63 -2.88
CA VAL A 108 1.95 9.23 -3.29
C VAL A 108 2.95 9.05 -4.43
N TYR A 109 3.01 10.00 -5.36
CA TYR A 109 3.92 9.92 -6.52
C TYR A 109 5.37 10.12 -6.10
N ASP A 110 5.62 11.08 -5.20
CA ASP A 110 6.95 11.30 -4.63
C ASP A 110 7.44 10.08 -3.85
N ALA A 111 6.56 9.46 -3.05
CA ALA A 111 6.89 8.25 -2.31
C ALA A 111 7.25 7.08 -3.25
N VAL A 112 6.44 6.85 -4.28
CA VAL A 112 6.72 5.80 -5.27
C VAL A 112 8.01 6.08 -6.01
N ASP A 113 8.28 7.33 -6.39
CA ASP A 113 9.51 7.72 -7.08
C ASP A 113 10.74 7.48 -6.20
N VAL A 114 10.76 8.03 -5.00
CA VAL A 114 11.89 7.92 -4.06
C VAL A 114 12.23 6.46 -3.77
N TYR A 115 11.25 5.65 -3.39
CA TYR A 115 11.52 4.27 -2.95
C TYR A 115 11.75 3.29 -4.10
N SER A 116 11.18 3.53 -5.28
CA SER A 116 11.51 2.76 -6.47
C SER A 116 12.91 3.09 -7.01
N ALA A 117 13.31 4.36 -7.00
CA ALA A 117 14.67 4.78 -7.35
C ALA A 117 15.72 4.18 -6.42
N GLN A 118 15.43 4.08 -5.12
CA GLN A 118 16.28 3.39 -4.14
C GLN A 118 16.30 1.86 -4.30
N LYS A 119 15.48 1.29 -5.21
CA LYS A 119 15.32 -0.17 -5.38
C LYS A 119 14.87 -0.88 -4.10
N ARG A 120 14.07 -0.20 -3.28
CA ARG A 120 13.55 -0.71 -2.01
C ARG A 120 12.15 -1.29 -2.08
N ILE A 121 11.50 -1.25 -3.25
CA ILE A 121 10.16 -1.83 -3.43
C ILE A 121 10.28 -3.28 -3.90
N ALA A 122 9.75 -4.22 -3.12
CA ALA A 122 9.69 -5.62 -3.46
C ALA A 122 8.57 -5.91 -4.48
N TYR A 123 7.40 -5.37 -4.22
CA TYR A 123 6.23 -5.43 -5.10
C TYR A 123 5.27 -4.29 -4.78
N VAL A 124 4.31 -4.08 -5.65
CA VAL A 124 3.36 -2.95 -5.58
C VAL A 124 1.94 -3.49 -5.50
N HIS A 125 1.19 -3.01 -4.51
CA HIS A 125 -0.27 -3.05 -4.53
C HIS A 125 -0.80 -1.78 -5.20
N LEU A 126 -1.53 -1.95 -6.28
CA LEU A 126 -2.03 -0.83 -7.08
C LEU A 126 -3.55 -0.85 -7.12
N ARG A 127 -4.16 -0.34 -6.08
CA ARG A 127 -5.59 -0.03 -5.97
C ARG A 127 -5.79 1.48 -5.93
N ASN A 128 -7.03 1.91 -6.11
CA ASN A 128 -7.38 3.32 -6.11
C ASN A 128 -8.39 3.66 -5.02
N VAL A 129 -8.40 4.91 -4.59
CA VAL A 129 -9.20 5.41 -3.50
C VAL A 129 -9.65 6.83 -3.77
N HIS A 130 -10.73 7.27 -3.10
CA HIS A 130 -11.11 8.67 -2.98
C HIS A 130 -10.95 9.14 -1.55
N GLY A 131 -10.35 10.31 -1.38
CA GLY A 131 -10.19 10.98 -0.09
C GLY A 131 -9.00 10.47 0.70
N LYS A 132 -8.88 10.97 1.91
CA LYS A 132 -7.79 10.70 2.84
C LYS A 132 -8.33 10.43 4.23
N VAL A 133 -7.54 9.74 5.06
CA VAL A 133 -7.94 9.52 6.47
C VAL A 133 -8.30 10.84 7.15
N PRO A 134 -9.35 10.89 7.97
CA PRO A 134 -10.14 9.78 8.48
C PRO A 134 -11.32 9.35 7.61
N ASN A 135 -11.54 9.99 6.46
CA ASN A 135 -12.67 9.74 5.59
C ASN A 135 -12.17 9.44 4.18
N TYR A 136 -12.17 8.19 3.82
CA TYR A 136 -11.84 7.73 2.47
C TYR A 136 -12.71 6.54 2.08
N ARG A 137 -12.74 6.23 0.80
CA ARG A 137 -13.38 5.03 0.28
C ARG A 137 -12.51 4.42 -0.82
N GLU A 138 -12.52 3.13 -0.92
CA GLU A 138 -11.95 2.43 -2.06
C GLU A 138 -12.84 2.60 -3.30
N SER A 139 -12.21 2.58 -4.45
CA SER A 139 -12.87 2.74 -5.74
C SER A 139 -12.36 1.72 -6.74
N HIS A 140 -12.98 1.66 -7.90
CA HIS A 140 -12.40 0.95 -9.03
C HIS A 140 -11.05 1.56 -9.40
N ILE A 141 -10.17 0.75 -9.96
CA ILE A 141 -8.79 1.15 -10.24
C ILE A 141 -8.69 2.37 -11.19
N ASP A 142 -9.67 2.56 -12.04
CA ASP A 142 -9.77 3.65 -13.02
C ASP A 142 -10.55 4.88 -12.49
N ASP A 143 -11.17 4.75 -11.31
CA ASP A 143 -12.03 5.79 -10.70
C ASP A 143 -11.54 6.10 -9.28
N GLY A 144 -10.53 6.94 -9.15
CA GLY A 144 -9.99 7.37 -7.87
C GLY A 144 -9.08 8.58 -8.01
N ASP A 145 -8.51 9.01 -6.89
CA ASP A 145 -7.68 10.21 -6.84
C ASP A 145 -6.25 9.98 -7.37
N VAL A 146 -5.90 8.72 -7.67
CA VAL A 146 -4.57 8.34 -8.18
C VAL A 146 -4.59 8.18 -9.69
N ASP A 147 -3.71 8.90 -10.39
CA ASP A 147 -3.38 8.65 -11.78
C ASP A 147 -2.49 7.41 -11.90
N VAL A 148 -3.10 6.28 -12.23
CA VAL A 148 -2.43 4.98 -12.39
C VAL A 148 -1.35 5.02 -13.47
N LEU A 149 -1.59 5.74 -14.57
CA LEU A 149 -0.58 5.86 -15.64
C LEU A 149 0.66 6.60 -15.16
N ARG A 150 0.50 7.63 -14.32
CA ARG A 150 1.61 8.35 -13.72
C ARG A 150 2.42 7.42 -12.79
N ILE A 151 1.79 6.64 -11.94
CA ILE A 151 2.46 5.65 -11.09
C ILE A 151 3.28 4.67 -11.93
N LEU A 152 2.67 4.08 -12.96
CA LEU A 152 3.35 3.11 -13.81
C LEU A 152 4.53 3.72 -14.59
N ARG A 153 4.43 4.99 -15.00
CA ARG A 153 5.55 5.71 -15.63
C ARG A 153 6.72 5.93 -14.66
N ILE A 154 6.43 6.31 -13.41
CA ILE A 154 7.45 6.46 -12.36
C ILE A 154 8.18 5.13 -12.16
N LEU A 155 7.43 4.05 -11.93
CA LEU A 155 8.00 2.72 -11.74
C LEU A 155 8.87 2.29 -12.93
N LYS A 156 8.41 2.55 -14.16
CA LYS A 156 9.16 2.26 -15.38
C LYS A 156 10.46 3.09 -15.48
N ASN A 157 10.38 4.38 -15.20
CA ASN A 157 11.54 5.28 -15.25
C ASN A 157 12.62 4.89 -14.24
N ASN A 158 12.21 4.28 -13.14
CA ASN A 158 13.08 3.75 -12.11
C ASN A 158 13.42 2.26 -12.29
N ASP A 159 13.22 1.70 -13.49
CA ASP A 159 13.53 0.30 -13.84
C ASP A 159 12.94 -0.72 -12.85
N PHE A 160 11.75 -0.47 -12.32
CA PHE A 160 11.07 -1.43 -11.46
C PHE A 160 10.66 -2.66 -12.27
N SER A 161 11.10 -3.82 -11.84
CA SER A 161 10.86 -5.12 -12.50
C SER A 161 10.09 -6.11 -11.62
N GLY A 162 9.57 -5.64 -10.47
CA GLY A 162 8.81 -6.46 -9.55
C GLY A 162 7.35 -6.69 -9.99
N LEU A 163 6.60 -7.37 -9.14
CA LEU A 163 5.19 -7.62 -9.39
C LEU A 163 4.34 -6.39 -9.09
N ILE A 164 3.28 -6.21 -9.88
CA ILE A 164 2.21 -5.24 -9.62
C ILE A 164 0.92 -6.04 -9.47
N ILE A 165 0.27 -5.88 -8.34
CA ILE A 165 -0.91 -6.63 -7.94
C ILE A 165 -2.05 -5.63 -7.75
N PRO A 166 -3.28 -5.87 -8.25
CA PRO A 166 -4.42 -4.99 -7.98
C PRO A 166 -4.80 -4.86 -6.51
N ASP A 167 -4.23 -5.71 -5.62
CA ASP A 167 -4.57 -5.86 -4.21
C ASP A 167 -5.99 -6.42 -4.06
N HIS A 168 -6.95 -5.57 -3.87
CA HIS A 168 -8.35 -5.92 -3.94
C HIS A 168 -9.11 -4.89 -4.79
N ALA A 169 -10.28 -5.26 -5.22
CA ALA A 169 -11.14 -4.42 -6.05
C ALA A 169 -12.58 -4.47 -5.52
N PRO A 170 -13.37 -3.41 -5.73
CA PRO A 170 -14.79 -3.45 -5.42
C PRO A 170 -15.45 -4.67 -6.07
N GLN A 171 -16.33 -5.33 -5.30
CA GLN A 171 -17.06 -6.48 -5.80
C GLN A 171 -18.20 -6.04 -6.71
N LEU A 172 -18.30 -6.64 -7.88
CA LEU A 172 -19.37 -6.37 -8.82
C LEU A 172 -20.63 -7.20 -8.49
N THR A 173 -21.78 -6.70 -8.86
CA THR A 173 -23.06 -7.38 -8.65
C THR A 173 -23.27 -8.48 -9.70
N CYS A 174 -22.65 -9.63 -9.50
CA CYS A 174 -22.72 -10.80 -10.40
C CYS A 174 -22.40 -12.08 -9.61
N ASP A 175 -22.49 -13.24 -10.24
CA ASP A 175 -22.27 -14.54 -9.60
C ASP A 175 -20.84 -14.74 -9.05
N ALA A 176 -19.87 -14.05 -9.61
CA ALA A 176 -18.47 -14.08 -9.16
C ALA A 176 -17.94 -12.66 -8.89
N PRO A 177 -18.47 -11.96 -7.88
CA PRO A 177 -18.30 -10.52 -7.70
C PRO A 177 -16.82 -10.12 -7.53
N TRP A 178 -16.06 -10.84 -6.75
CA TRP A 178 -14.64 -10.56 -6.54
C TRP A 178 -13.80 -10.84 -7.79
N HIS A 179 -14.03 -11.97 -8.46
CA HIS A 179 -13.29 -12.33 -9.66
C HIS A 179 -13.53 -11.32 -10.81
N SER A 180 -14.75 -10.82 -10.93
CA SER A 180 -15.09 -9.82 -11.94
C SER A 180 -14.38 -8.49 -11.69
N GLY A 181 -14.35 -8.02 -10.45
CA GLY A 181 -13.61 -6.83 -10.07
C GLY A 181 -12.10 -6.97 -10.31
N MET A 182 -11.51 -8.11 -9.96
CA MET A 182 -10.11 -8.40 -10.23
C MET A 182 -9.80 -8.51 -11.72
N ALA A 183 -10.65 -9.15 -12.50
CA ALA A 183 -10.49 -9.25 -13.95
C ALA A 183 -10.51 -7.87 -14.61
N PHE A 184 -11.41 -6.98 -14.18
CA PHE A 184 -11.46 -5.59 -14.62
C PHE A 184 -10.16 -4.86 -14.30
N ALA A 185 -9.71 -4.91 -13.04
CA ALA A 185 -8.48 -4.24 -12.59
C ALA A 185 -7.25 -4.74 -13.36
N MET A 186 -7.11 -6.05 -13.54
CA MET A 186 -6.02 -6.62 -14.31
C MET A 186 -6.08 -6.23 -15.79
N GLY A 187 -7.27 -6.17 -16.39
CA GLY A 187 -7.47 -5.71 -17.77
C GLY A 187 -7.03 -4.26 -17.95
N TYR A 188 -7.44 -3.39 -17.02
CA TYR A 188 -7.06 -1.99 -17.01
C TYR A 188 -5.54 -1.81 -16.87
N LEU A 189 -4.91 -2.48 -15.90
CA LEU A 189 -3.45 -2.42 -15.71
C LEU A 189 -2.69 -2.86 -16.94
N ARG A 190 -3.11 -3.96 -17.59
CA ARG A 190 -2.50 -4.43 -18.84
C ARG A 190 -2.62 -3.41 -19.96
N ALA A 191 -3.75 -2.71 -20.07
CA ALA A 191 -3.93 -1.65 -21.06
C ALA A 191 -3.00 -0.46 -20.75
N CYS A 192 -2.91 -0.04 -19.48
CA CYS A 192 -2.01 1.01 -19.05
C CYS A 192 -0.53 0.67 -19.31
N LEU A 193 -0.11 -0.55 -19.00
CA LEU A 193 1.27 -1.00 -19.29
C LEU A 193 1.58 -0.94 -20.78
N LYS A 194 0.68 -1.43 -21.64
CA LYS A 194 0.86 -1.31 -23.11
C LYS A 194 0.96 0.15 -23.57
N ALA A 195 0.14 1.04 -22.98
CA ALA A 195 0.15 2.46 -23.32
C ALA A 195 1.48 3.14 -22.96
N ILE A 196 2.10 2.77 -21.83
CA ILE A 196 3.40 3.35 -21.42
C ILE A 196 4.60 2.69 -22.09
N GLU A 197 4.49 1.45 -22.57
CA GLU A 197 5.56 0.80 -23.33
C GLU A 197 5.81 1.50 -24.66
N GLY A 198 4.84 2.25 -25.15
CA GLY A 198 4.84 2.88 -26.44
C GLY A 198 4.60 1.85 -27.56
N ASN A 199 4.08 2.28 -28.68
CA ASN A 199 4.11 1.48 -29.90
C ASN A 199 5.58 1.26 -30.28
N ARG A 200 6.17 0.16 -29.84
CA ARG A 200 7.37 -0.38 -30.52
C ARG A 200 6.85 -0.97 -31.83
N SER A 201 6.59 -0.06 -32.79
CA SER A 201 6.43 -0.43 -34.20
C SER A 201 7.79 -0.71 -34.81
#